data_bfbd63cbf7b023faa41251e810cc2dc4
#
_entry.id   bfbd63cbf7b023faa41251e810cc2dc4
#
_cell.length_a   1.000
_cell.length_b   1.000
_cell.length_c   1.000
_cell.angle_alpha   90.00
_cell.angle_beta   90.00
_cell.angle_gamma   90.00
#
_symmetry.space_group_name_H-M   'P 1'
#
loop_
_entity.id
_entity.type
_entity.pdbx_description
1 polymer ?
#
loop_
_entity_poly.entity_id
_entity_poly.type
_entity_poly.pdbx_seq_one_letter_code
_entity_poly.pdbx_strand_id
1 'polypeptide(L)'
;MTVKELFNYKTLTLSNLLSMSRVFLVPVVWYTAARIQYDDKYRYLTVAIVLLMILTDFLDGFIARWLKQETPLGQYLDPVADKIVILSGMYLMCRYVDFPVWLAIAIVLREIAGVWLGGYLLIKKNILGKPNQWGKWGVTVFSIAGLFYLMNWPFKEYLPPLVLFVFIAGMFAYSKTYWKTVFGSKSKSS
;
A
#
# COMPACT_ATOMS: atom_id res chain seq x y z
N MET A 1 -3.75 22.51 16.31
CA MET A 1 -2.42 21.88 16.36
C MET A 1 -1.48 22.70 15.49
N THR A 2 -0.46 23.31 16.07
CA THR A 2 0.44 24.23 15.36
C THR A 2 1.55 23.40 14.67
N VAL A 3 2.06 23.85 13.53
CA VAL A 3 3.16 23.16 12.78
C VAL A 3 4.36 22.89 13.70
N LYS A 4 4.63 23.76 14.68
CA LYS A 4 5.70 23.56 15.68
C LYS A 4 5.46 22.37 16.62
N GLU A 5 4.24 21.99 16.88
CA GLU A 5 3.90 20.83 17.72
C GLU A 5 4.10 19.51 16.97
N LEU A 6 4.02 19.53 15.63
CA LEU A 6 4.29 18.38 14.77
C LEU A 6 5.79 18.01 14.72
N PHE A 7 6.68 18.99 14.91
CA PHE A 7 8.14 18.81 14.80
C PHE A 7 8.88 18.79 16.14
N ASN A 8 8.18 18.51 17.24
CA ASN A 8 8.86 18.32 18.53
C ASN A 8 9.72 17.03 18.48
N TYR A 9 10.90 17.04 19.14
CA TYR A 9 11.85 15.90 19.16
C TYR A 9 11.21 14.56 19.59
N LYS A 10 10.10 14.58 20.30
CA LYS A 10 9.28 13.38 20.63
C LYS A 10 8.56 12.75 19.43
N THR A 11 8.57 13.40 18.28
CA THR A 11 7.93 12.87 17.05
C THR A 11 8.87 12.01 16.22
N LEU A 12 10.19 12.06 16.46
CA LEU A 12 11.19 11.16 15.86
C LEU A 12 11.20 9.83 16.62
N THR A 13 10.22 8.98 16.32
CA THR A 13 10.17 7.62 16.83
C THR A 13 10.85 6.65 15.88
N LEU A 14 11.27 5.49 16.40
CA LEU A 14 11.86 4.42 15.58
C LEU A 14 10.93 4.01 14.44
N SER A 15 9.62 3.97 14.67
CA SER A 15 8.62 3.67 13.65
C SER A 15 8.65 4.69 12.52
N ASN A 16 8.62 6.00 12.83
CA ASN A 16 8.68 7.05 11.80
C ASN A 16 9.98 7.00 10.99
N LEU A 17 11.11 6.66 11.64
CA LEU A 17 12.39 6.49 10.96
C LEU A 17 12.35 5.31 9.97
N LEU A 18 11.75 4.18 10.36
CA LEU A 18 11.59 3.02 9.51
C LEU A 18 10.66 3.32 8.31
N SER A 19 9.55 4.02 8.52
CA SER A 19 8.66 4.43 7.43
C SER A 19 9.36 5.35 6.43
N MET A 20 10.17 6.31 6.92
CA MET A 20 10.97 7.18 6.05
C MET A 20 12.09 6.42 5.32
N SER A 21 12.71 5.42 5.96
CA SER A 21 13.77 4.62 5.33
C SER A 21 13.30 3.94 4.04
N ARG A 22 12.02 3.54 3.97
CA ARG A 22 11.42 2.97 2.75
C ARG A 22 11.43 3.97 1.58
N VAL A 23 11.15 5.23 1.83
CA VAL A 23 11.20 6.27 0.79
C VAL A 23 12.63 6.47 0.31
N PHE A 24 13.63 6.43 1.20
CA PHE A 24 15.05 6.51 0.83
C PHE A 24 15.54 5.27 0.07
N LEU A 25 14.92 4.12 0.26
CA LEU A 25 15.23 2.90 -0.51
C LEU A 25 14.64 2.92 -1.94
N VAL A 26 13.62 3.73 -2.23
CA VAL A 26 13.03 3.83 -3.57
C VAL A 26 14.07 4.14 -4.66
N PRO A 27 14.96 5.14 -4.52
CA PRO A 27 16.01 5.38 -5.53
C PRO A 27 16.96 4.20 -5.71
N VAL A 28 17.23 3.43 -4.65
CA VAL A 28 18.09 2.24 -4.72
C VAL A 28 17.40 1.13 -5.50
N VAL A 29 16.11 0.89 -5.23
CA VAL A 29 15.28 -0.05 -6.01
C VAL A 29 15.23 0.38 -7.47
N TRP A 30 15.09 1.68 -7.74
CA TRP A 30 15.11 2.21 -9.11
C TRP A 30 16.43 1.92 -9.82
N TYR A 31 17.54 2.20 -9.16
CA TYR A 31 18.86 1.94 -9.72
C TYR A 31 19.08 0.45 -10.05
N THR A 32 18.66 -0.44 -9.15
CA THR A 32 18.81 -1.88 -9.37
C THR A 32 17.81 -2.40 -10.42
N ALA A 33 16.55 -1.97 -10.37
CA ALA A 33 15.53 -2.36 -11.34
C ALA A 33 15.89 -1.97 -12.77
N ALA A 34 16.44 -0.76 -12.98
CA ALA A 34 16.87 -0.29 -14.29
C ALA A 34 18.00 -1.13 -14.89
N ARG A 35 18.69 -1.93 -14.08
CA ARG A 35 19.81 -2.79 -14.52
C ARG A 35 19.45 -4.27 -14.69
N ILE A 36 18.24 -4.67 -14.37
CA ILE A 36 17.77 -6.06 -14.48
C ILE A 36 18.01 -6.63 -15.89
N GLN A 37 17.86 -5.79 -16.92
CA GLN A 37 18.06 -6.21 -18.31
C GLN A 37 19.54 -6.47 -18.71
N TYR A 38 20.51 -6.00 -17.90
CA TYR A 38 21.93 -6.16 -18.20
C TYR A 38 22.56 -7.34 -17.46
N ASP A 39 22.06 -7.68 -16.26
CA ASP A 39 22.63 -8.75 -15.44
C ASP A 39 21.59 -9.21 -14.42
N ASP A 40 21.32 -10.51 -14.39
CA ASP A 40 20.34 -11.12 -13.47
C ASP A 40 20.68 -10.93 -11.99
N LYS A 41 21.91 -10.64 -11.62
CA LYS A 41 22.27 -10.29 -10.23
C LYS A 41 21.48 -9.08 -9.72
N TYR A 42 21.17 -8.10 -10.59
CA TYR A 42 20.36 -6.94 -10.21
C TYR A 42 18.90 -7.31 -9.95
N ARG A 43 18.41 -8.38 -10.59
CA ARG A 43 17.09 -8.95 -10.29
C ARG A 43 17.02 -9.44 -8.85
N TYR A 44 17.96 -10.29 -8.46
CA TYR A 44 18.04 -10.80 -7.09
C TYR A 44 18.26 -9.69 -6.05
N LEU A 45 19.09 -8.70 -6.40
CA LEU A 45 19.34 -7.55 -5.54
C LEU A 45 18.06 -6.71 -5.37
N THR A 46 17.33 -6.45 -6.45
CA THR A 46 16.05 -5.73 -6.40
C THR A 46 15.05 -6.46 -5.52
N VAL A 47 14.92 -7.77 -5.68
CA VAL A 47 14.04 -8.60 -4.85
C VAL A 47 14.45 -8.54 -3.39
N ALA A 48 15.74 -8.65 -3.08
CA ALA A 48 16.24 -8.58 -1.71
C ALA A 48 15.90 -7.25 -1.05
N ILE A 49 16.06 -6.12 -1.77
CA ILE A 49 15.74 -4.79 -1.26
C ILE A 49 14.22 -4.65 -1.06
N VAL A 50 13.40 -5.12 -2.01
CA VAL A 50 11.92 -5.08 -1.88
C VAL A 50 11.45 -5.93 -0.70
N LEU A 51 12.02 -7.12 -0.49
CA LEU A 51 11.72 -7.95 0.67
C LEU A 51 12.14 -7.27 1.99
N LEU A 52 13.28 -6.59 1.99
CA LEU A 52 13.72 -5.79 3.14
C LEU A 52 12.73 -4.66 3.44
N MET A 53 12.23 -3.96 2.40
CA MET A 53 11.21 -2.91 2.56
C MET A 53 9.91 -3.47 3.13
N ILE A 54 9.45 -4.63 2.67
CA ILE A 54 8.26 -5.30 3.20
C ILE A 54 8.47 -5.73 4.66
N LEU A 55 9.65 -6.25 4.98
CA LEU A 55 9.98 -6.67 6.34
C LEU A 55 10.05 -5.48 7.31
N THR A 56 10.67 -4.37 6.88
CA THR A 56 10.73 -3.15 7.70
C THR A 56 9.34 -2.55 7.93
N ASP A 57 8.44 -2.59 6.94
CA ASP A 57 7.04 -2.18 7.08
C ASP A 57 6.27 -3.02 8.11
N PHE A 58 6.50 -4.33 8.08
CA PHE A 58 5.89 -5.21 9.07
C PHE A 58 6.42 -4.94 10.48
N LEU A 59 7.73 -4.72 10.60
CA LEU A 59 8.40 -4.47 11.87
C LEU A 59 8.01 -3.11 12.47
N ASP A 60 7.92 -2.04 11.68
CA ASP A 60 7.56 -0.72 12.21
C ASP A 60 6.14 -0.70 12.79
N GLY A 61 5.18 -1.32 12.09
CA GLY A 61 3.82 -1.49 12.60
C GLY A 61 3.74 -2.36 13.87
N PHE A 62 4.61 -3.37 13.99
CA PHE A 62 4.71 -4.17 15.20
C PHE A 62 5.33 -3.39 16.37
N ILE A 63 6.45 -2.72 16.12
CA ILE A 63 7.20 -1.93 17.11
C ILE A 63 6.35 -0.75 17.61
N ALA A 64 5.66 -0.03 16.71
CA ALA A 64 4.81 1.10 17.10
C ALA A 64 3.71 0.68 18.09
N ARG A 65 3.05 -0.46 17.82
CA ARG A 65 2.02 -1.01 18.72
C ARG A 65 2.60 -1.51 20.04
N TRP A 66 3.75 -2.17 19.99
CA TRP A 66 4.40 -2.72 21.18
C TRP A 66 4.91 -1.62 22.12
N LEU A 67 5.54 -0.58 21.56
CA LEU A 67 6.06 0.55 22.32
C LEU A 67 5.01 1.62 22.65
N LYS A 68 3.76 1.50 22.14
CA LYS A 68 2.69 2.52 22.29
C LYS A 68 3.18 3.92 21.88
N GLN A 69 4.05 4.02 20.89
CA GLN A 69 4.66 5.25 20.40
C GLN A 69 4.01 5.73 19.08
N GLU A 70 2.70 5.63 18.99
CA GLU A 70 1.97 6.23 17.87
C GLU A 70 2.05 7.75 17.96
N THR A 71 2.63 8.39 16.95
CA THR A 71 2.74 9.84 16.90
C THR A 71 1.77 10.42 15.88
N PRO A 72 1.22 11.64 16.11
CA PRO A 72 0.39 12.31 15.11
C PRO A 72 1.13 12.50 13.78
N LEU A 73 2.43 12.76 13.80
CA LEU A 73 3.25 12.89 12.60
C LEU A 73 3.33 11.57 11.83
N GLY A 74 3.56 10.44 12.51
CA GLY A 74 3.60 9.11 11.89
C GLY A 74 2.30 8.78 11.19
N GLN A 75 1.15 9.04 11.82
CA GLN A 75 -0.17 8.81 11.23
C GLN A 75 -0.40 9.52 9.89
N TYR A 76 0.32 10.63 9.61
CA TYR A 76 0.29 11.33 8.33
C TYR A 76 1.41 10.86 7.38
N LEU A 77 2.62 10.61 7.90
CA LEU A 77 3.77 10.22 7.10
C LEU A 77 3.63 8.80 6.52
N ASP A 78 3.11 7.85 7.31
CA ASP A 78 2.98 6.46 6.88
C ASP A 78 2.12 6.32 5.60
N PRO A 79 0.88 6.86 5.53
CA PRO A 79 0.09 6.78 4.31
C PRO A 79 0.74 7.47 3.10
N VAL A 80 1.50 8.54 3.32
CA VAL A 80 2.20 9.25 2.23
C VAL A 80 3.39 8.43 1.74
N ALA A 81 4.22 7.91 2.65
CA ALA A 81 5.35 7.07 2.34
C ALA A 81 4.89 5.81 1.57
N ASP A 82 3.84 5.14 2.03
CA ASP A 82 3.26 3.98 1.36
C ASP A 82 2.82 4.29 -0.07
N LYS A 83 2.16 5.43 -0.30
CA LYS A 83 1.74 5.82 -1.66
C LYS A 83 2.93 6.08 -2.57
N ILE A 84 3.99 6.73 -2.07
CA ILE A 84 5.22 6.94 -2.84
C ILE A 84 5.85 5.60 -3.22
N VAL A 85 5.97 4.67 -2.29
CA VAL A 85 6.55 3.34 -2.51
C VAL A 85 5.72 2.55 -3.53
N ILE A 86 4.39 2.50 -3.35
CA ILE A 86 3.48 1.76 -4.24
C ILE A 86 3.53 2.33 -5.67
N LEU A 87 3.39 3.64 -5.84
CA LEU A 87 3.38 4.28 -7.16
C LEU A 87 4.73 4.13 -7.87
N SER A 88 5.83 4.32 -7.13
CA SER A 88 7.18 4.13 -7.67
C SER A 88 7.41 2.66 -8.06
N GLY A 89 7.03 1.72 -7.21
CA GLY A 89 7.14 0.28 -7.49
C GLY A 89 6.33 -0.13 -8.72
N MET A 90 5.10 0.35 -8.86
CA MET A 90 4.27 0.07 -10.04
C MET A 90 4.89 0.61 -11.33
N TYR A 91 5.38 1.86 -11.31
CA TYR A 91 6.08 2.43 -12.44
C TYR A 91 7.29 1.58 -12.85
N LEU A 92 8.13 1.18 -11.88
CA LEU A 92 9.30 0.36 -12.11
C LEU A 92 8.94 -1.02 -12.68
N MET A 93 7.89 -1.64 -12.15
CA MET A 93 7.41 -2.94 -12.63
C MET A 93 6.91 -2.85 -14.07
N CYS A 94 6.13 -1.84 -14.42
CA CYS A 94 5.68 -1.64 -15.80
C CYS A 94 6.84 -1.33 -16.75
N ARG A 95 7.89 -0.63 -16.25
CA ARG A 95 8.99 -0.15 -17.10
C ARG A 95 10.08 -1.19 -17.34
N TYR A 96 10.36 -2.07 -16.37
CA TYR A 96 11.55 -2.92 -16.38
C TYR A 96 11.26 -4.43 -16.29
N VAL A 97 10.05 -4.86 -15.94
CA VAL A 97 9.71 -6.28 -15.77
C VAL A 97 8.42 -6.71 -16.47
N ASP A 98 7.96 -5.91 -17.43
CA ASP A 98 6.79 -6.20 -18.29
C ASP A 98 5.49 -6.41 -17.51
N PHE A 99 5.34 -5.76 -16.35
CA PHE A 99 4.10 -5.82 -15.60
C PHE A 99 2.97 -5.16 -16.38
N PRO A 100 1.75 -5.76 -16.42
CA PRO A 100 0.65 -5.26 -17.24
C PRO A 100 0.22 -3.84 -16.83
N VAL A 101 0.40 -2.87 -17.72
CA VAL A 101 0.06 -1.45 -17.48
C VAL A 101 -1.42 -1.27 -17.13
N TRP A 102 -2.31 -2.04 -17.77
CA TRP A 102 -3.74 -1.99 -17.49
C TRP A 102 -4.06 -2.34 -16.02
N LEU A 103 -3.35 -3.33 -15.44
CA LEU A 103 -3.52 -3.71 -14.05
C LEU A 103 -2.96 -2.64 -13.12
N ALA A 104 -1.79 -2.07 -13.44
CA ALA A 104 -1.22 -0.95 -12.69
C ALA A 104 -2.19 0.24 -12.63
N ILE A 105 -2.78 0.62 -13.77
CA ILE A 105 -3.80 1.68 -13.83
C ILE A 105 -5.02 1.31 -12.97
N ALA A 106 -5.53 0.08 -13.07
CA ALA A 106 -6.67 -0.36 -12.26
C ALA A 106 -6.40 -0.27 -10.75
N ILE A 107 -5.19 -0.63 -10.31
CA ILE A 107 -4.78 -0.54 -8.91
C ILE A 107 -4.70 0.92 -8.46
N VAL A 108 -4.07 1.80 -9.26
CA VAL A 108 -3.97 3.25 -8.94
C VAL A 108 -5.36 3.87 -8.85
N LEU A 109 -6.25 3.59 -9.81
CA LEU A 109 -7.62 4.09 -9.78
C LEU A 109 -8.38 3.61 -8.53
N ARG A 110 -8.20 2.34 -8.16
CA ARG A 110 -8.79 1.78 -6.94
C ARG A 110 -8.27 2.50 -5.69
N GLU A 111 -6.96 2.78 -5.61
CA GLU A 111 -6.37 3.49 -4.47
C GLU A 111 -6.92 4.93 -4.36
N ILE A 112 -7.02 5.64 -5.49
CA ILE A 112 -7.59 7.00 -5.55
C ILE A 112 -9.06 6.96 -5.12
N ALA A 113 -9.84 6.03 -5.66
CA ALA A 113 -11.26 5.86 -5.30
C ALA A 113 -11.44 5.55 -3.81
N GLY A 114 -10.57 4.71 -3.24
CA GLY A 114 -10.59 4.38 -1.82
C GLY A 114 -10.33 5.57 -0.90
N VAL A 115 -9.34 6.39 -1.25
CA VAL A 115 -9.03 7.64 -0.50
C VAL A 115 -10.18 8.64 -0.62
N TRP A 116 -10.71 8.83 -1.83
CA TRP A 116 -11.82 9.76 -2.07
C TRP A 116 -13.09 9.34 -1.33
N LEU A 117 -13.47 8.07 -1.43
CA LEU A 117 -14.66 7.53 -0.75
C LEU A 117 -14.50 7.54 0.77
N GLY A 118 -13.33 7.14 1.28
CA GLY A 118 -13.03 7.18 2.71
C GLY A 118 -13.09 8.59 3.28
N GLY A 119 -12.49 9.56 2.58
CA GLY A 119 -12.54 10.98 2.96
C GLY A 119 -13.96 11.54 2.93
N TYR A 120 -14.73 11.23 1.88
CA TYR A 120 -16.14 11.65 1.77
C TYR A 120 -16.99 11.12 2.94
N LEU A 121 -16.84 9.84 3.29
CA LEU A 121 -17.59 9.22 4.39
C LEU A 121 -17.19 9.79 5.75
N LEU A 122 -15.91 10.08 5.94
CA LEU A 122 -15.42 10.71 7.17
C LEU A 122 -15.99 12.12 7.34
N ILE A 123 -15.90 12.95 6.29
CA ILE A 123 -16.33 14.38 6.35
C ILE A 123 -17.86 14.51 6.40
N LYS A 124 -18.59 13.77 5.55
CA LYS A 124 -20.05 13.93 5.41
C LYS A 124 -20.86 13.10 6.39
N LYS A 125 -20.34 11.96 6.84
CA LYS A 125 -21.10 10.98 7.63
C LYS A 125 -20.47 10.68 8.99
N ASN A 126 -19.29 11.20 9.28
CA ASN A 126 -18.51 10.92 10.49
C ASN A 126 -18.28 9.41 10.71
N ILE A 127 -18.20 8.64 9.60
CA ILE A 127 -18.00 7.19 9.61
C ILE A 127 -16.53 6.91 9.29
N LEU A 128 -15.80 6.35 10.26
CA LEU A 128 -14.46 5.80 10.03
C LEU A 128 -14.57 4.47 9.32
N GLY A 129 -13.91 4.38 8.16
CA GLY A 129 -13.83 3.14 7.39
C GLY A 129 -13.12 2.05 8.18
N LYS A 130 -13.83 0.95 8.46
CA LYS A 130 -13.18 -0.22 9.08
C LYS A 130 -12.36 -0.97 8.02
N PRO A 131 -11.11 -1.40 8.35
CA PRO A 131 -10.31 -2.22 7.46
C PRO A 131 -11.08 -3.49 7.05
N ASN A 132 -11.19 -3.74 5.75
CA ASN A 132 -11.83 -4.95 5.23
C ASN A 132 -10.77 -6.03 5.00
N GLN A 133 -11.06 -7.27 5.36
CA GLN A 133 -10.17 -8.41 5.12
C GLN A 133 -9.85 -8.58 3.62
N TRP A 134 -10.80 -8.34 2.73
CA TRP A 134 -10.59 -8.36 1.29
C TRP A 134 -9.53 -7.37 0.81
N GLY A 135 -9.41 -6.20 1.46
CA GLY A 135 -8.34 -5.25 1.18
C GLY A 135 -6.95 -5.82 1.51
N LYS A 136 -6.83 -6.55 2.61
CA LYS A 136 -5.58 -7.22 3.01
C LYS A 136 -5.20 -8.33 2.02
N TRP A 137 -6.16 -9.18 1.64
CA TRP A 137 -5.95 -10.20 0.61
C TRP A 137 -5.52 -9.60 -0.72
N GLY A 138 -6.13 -8.49 -1.13
CA GLY A 138 -5.76 -7.78 -2.35
C GLY A 138 -4.30 -7.36 -2.37
N VAL A 139 -3.81 -6.75 -1.29
CA VAL A 139 -2.39 -6.35 -1.17
C VAL A 139 -1.48 -7.59 -1.17
N THR A 140 -1.83 -8.65 -0.44
CA THR A 140 -1.03 -9.88 -0.41
C THR A 140 -0.91 -10.52 -1.79
N VAL A 141 -2.02 -10.71 -2.51
CA VAL A 141 -2.02 -11.30 -3.85
C VAL A 141 -1.27 -10.43 -4.85
N PHE A 142 -1.40 -9.11 -4.75
CA PHE A 142 -0.63 -8.16 -5.54
C PHE A 142 0.87 -8.25 -5.26
N SER A 143 1.29 -8.34 -4.00
CA SER A 143 2.71 -8.48 -3.62
C SER A 143 3.30 -9.78 -4.15
N ILE A 144 2.54 -10.88 -4.08
CA ILE A 144 2.96 -12.16 -4.66
C ILE A 144 3.10 -12.04 -6.18
N ALA A 145 2.12 -11.45 -6.86
CA ALA A 145 2.20 -11.24 -8.30
C ALA A 145 3.43 -10.38 -8.67
N GLY A 146 3.70 -9.32 -7.90
CA GLY A 146 4.87 -8.49 -8.06
C GLY A 146 6.19 -9.28 -7.98
N LEU A 147 6.31 -10.18 -7.01
CA LEU A 147 7.48 -11.04 -6.88
C LEU A 147 7.63 -12.00 -8.07
N PHE A 148 6.53 -12.58 -8.57
CA PHE A 148 6.58 -13.44 -9.75
C PHE A 148 7.07 -12.70 -10.99
N TYR A 149 6.62 -11.47 -11.20
CA TYR A 149 7.10 -10.63 -12.30
C TYR A 149 8.57 -10.23 -12.12
N LEU A 150 8.98 -9.80 -10.92
CA LEU A 150 10.36 -9.48 -10.61
C LEU A 150 11.30 -10.66 -10.84
N MET A 151 10.92 -11.86 -10.40
CA MET A 151 11.70 -13.08 -10.58
C MET A 151 11.58 -13.68 -11.97
N ASN A 152 10.72 -13.12 -12.83
CA ASN A 152 10.40 -13.69 -14.15
C ASN A 152 10.01 -15.17 -14.08
N TRP A 153 9.26 -15.56 -13.04
CA TRP A 153 8.85 -16.95 -12.83
C TRP A 153 7.78 -17.36 -13.85
N PRO A 154 7.70 -18.67 -14.17
CA PRO A 154 6.64 -19.21 -14.99
C PRO A 154 5.28 -18.92 -14.31
N PHE A 155 4.22 -18.89 -15.12
CA PHE A 155 2.84 -18.61 -14.68
C PHE A 155 2.56 -17.16 -14.20
N LYS A 156 3.53 -16.23 -14.27
CA LYS A 156 3.31 -14.82 -13.91
C LYS A 156 2.09 -14.21 -14.63
N GLU A 157 1.84 -14.61 -15.87
CA GLU A 157 0.75 -14.10 -16.71
C GLU A 157 -0.66 -14.49 -16.21
N TYR A 158 -0.78 -15.51 -15.35
CA TYR A 158 -2.05 -15.92 -14.76
C TYR A 158 -2.40 -15.12 -13.48
N LEU A 159 -1.44 -14.40 -12.91
CA LEU A 159 -1.65 -13.66 -11.67
C LEU A 159 -2.43 -12.34 -11.85
N PRO A 160 -2.26 -11.55 -12.93
CA PRO A 160 -3.00 -10.32 -13.13
C PRO A 160 -4.53 -10.49 -13.09
N PRO A 161 -5.15 -11.46 -13.76
CA PRO A 161 -6.59 -11.72 -13.65
C PRO A 161 -7.01 -12.06 -12.21
N LEU A 162 -6.19 -12.83 -11.49
CA LEU A 162 -6.44 -13.19 -10.10
C LEU A 162 -6.41 -11.96 -9.19
N VAL A 163 -5.41 -11.09 -9.34
CA VAL A 163 -5.31 -9.82 -8.60
C VAL A 163 -6.54 -8.96 -8.87
N LEU A 164 -6.94 -8.81 -10.14
CA LEU A 164 -8.12 -8.03 -10.51
C LEU A 164 -9.39 -8.61 -9.88
N PHE A 165 -9.57 -9.93 -9.94
CA PHE A 165 -10.71 -10.62 -9.33
C PHE A 165 -10.81 -10.33 -7.83
N VAL A 166 -9.70 -10.47 -7.08
CA VAL A 166 -9.68 -10.20 -5.64
C VAL A 166 -9.98 -8.73 -5.35
N PHE A 167 -9.49 -7.81 -6.16
CA PHE A 167 -9.80 -6.38 -5.99
C PHE A 167 -11.26 -6.06 -6.26
N ILE A 168 -11.86 -6.61 -7.31
CA ILE A 168 -13.29 -6.44 -7.62
C ILE A 168 -14.15 -7.03 -6.49
N ALA A 169 -13.84 -8.23 -6.03
CA ALA A 169 -14.52 -8.85 -4.89
C ALA A 169 -14.42 -7.98 -3.62
N GLY A 170 -13.25 -7.40 -3.38
CA GLY A 170 -13.03 -6.46 -2.30
C GLY A 170 -13.88 -5.19 -2.42
N MET A 171 -14.01 -4.62 -3.60
CA MET A 171 -14.87 -3.45 -3.86
C MET A 171 -16.35 -3.76 -3.60
N PHE A 172 -16.84 -4.91 -4.07
CA PHE A 172 -18.21 -5.34 -3.79
C PHE A 172 -18.48 -5.55 -2.31
N ALA A 173 -17.57 -6.23 -1.61
CA ALA A 173 -17.68 -6.44 -0.17
C ALA A 173 -17.70 -5.10 0.60
N TYR A 174 -16.88 -4.16 0.17
CA TYR A 174 -16.81 -2.82 0.74
C TYR A 174 -18.12 -2.05 0.50
N SER A 175 -18.60 -2.01 -0.74
CA SER A 175 -19.87 -1.37 -1.10
C SER A 175 -21.04 -1.92 -0.31
N LYS A 176 -21.14 -3.25 -0.15
CA LYS A 176 -22.20 -3.89 0.63
C LYS A 176 -22.18 -3.50 2.11
N THR A 177 -20.99 -3.39 2.70
CA THR A 177 -20.82 -2.98 4.10
C THR A 177 -21.24 -1.53 4.29
N TYR A 178 -20.82 -0.64 3.39
CA TYR A 178 -21.17 0.78 3.44
C TYR A 178 -22.64 1.03 3.15
N TRP A 179 -23.22 0.33 2.19
CA TRP A 179 -24.65 0.44 1.89
C TRP A 179 -25.49 0.16 3.13
N LYS A 180 -25.17 -0.92 3.86
CA LYS A 180 -25.85 -1.25 5.12
C LYS A 180 -25.67 -0.18 6.19
N THR A 181 -24.48 0.43 6.30
CA THR A 181 -24.19 1.46 7.31
C THR A 181 -24.85 2.79 6.96
N VAL A 182 -24.91 3.17 5.69
CA VAL A 182 -25.45 4.46 5.23
C VAL A 182 -26.97 4.45 5.13
N PHE A 183 -27.56 3.32 4.69
CA PHE A 183 -29.01 3.23 4.44
C PHE A 183 -29.76 2.38 5.47
N GLY A 184 -29.09 1.48 6.18
CA GLY A 184 -29.71 0.63 7.21
C GLY A 184 -30.02 1.34 8.53
N SER A 185 -29.46 2.53 8.76
CA SER A 185 -29.68 3.30 9.99
C SER A 185 -31.06 4.01 10.05
N LYS A 186 -31.79 4.08 8.94
CA LYS A 186 -33.12 4.72 8.89
C LYS A 186 -34.28 3.86 9.42
N SER A 187 -34.04 2.59 9.76
CA SER A 187 -35.11 1.67 10.19
C SER A 187 -35.23 1.47 11.72
N LYS A 188 -34.50 2.23 12.53
CA LYS A 188 -34.57 2.09 14.01
C LYS A 188 -35.07 3.35 14.75
N SER A 189 -35.71 4.27 14.03
CA SER A 189 -36.35 5.44 14.64
C SER A 189 -37.80 5.56 14.15
N SER A 190 -38.60 4.55 14.41
CA SER A 190 -40.08 4.65 14.41
C SER A 190 -40.59 3.75 15.51
#